data_dce84f7d07fe36f8d025e546c45e1f86
#
_entry.id   dce84f7d07fe36f8d025e546c45e1f86
#
_cell.length_a   1.000
_cell.length_b   1.000
_cell.length_c   1.000
_cell.angle_alpha   90.00
_cell.angle_beta   90.00
_cell.angle_gamma   90.00
#
_symmetry.space_group_name_H-M   'P 1'
#
loop_
_entity.id
_entity.type
_entity.pdbx_description
1 polymer ?
#
loop_
_entity_poly.entity_id
_entity_poly.type
_entity_poly.pdbx_seq_one_letter_code
_entity_poly.pdbx_strand_id
1 'polypeptide(L)'
;MVSIFDLCFSYTEEPPYLLNHLSLDIPAGAYWSVVGPNGAGKSTFIKLALGLLKPTSGRIEISAQGVGYVPQMSAPAAASFPITAEEVLDSWRRMRGIRSKDSIDHALSSVGMSAARHTLFGDLSGGQRQRILIARALLGDNDLIVLDEPSTGLDRAGRDEIYDLLTHLNHKHGTTIIAVEHNLEAVYKCSSGVLEIENGQWALHAPAEYQKRIETEERAYVSSEAEHV
;
A
#
# COMPACT_ATOMS: atom_id res chain seq x y z
N MET A 1 -16.14 -1.76 3.24
CA MET A 1 -14.95 -2.60 3.45
C MET A 1 -14.10 -2.09 4.61
N VAL A 2 -13.64 -0.83 4.60
CA VAL A 2 -12.97 -0.21 5.74
C VAL A 2 -13.70 1.07 6.10
N SER A 3 -14.20 1.17 7.35
CA SER A 3 -14.89 2.35 7.86
C SER A 3 -14.15 2.90 9.07
N ILE A 4 -13.86 4.18 9.04
CA ILE A 4 -13.11 4.91 10.05
C ILE A 4 -14.01 5.99 10.62
N PHE A 5 -14.12 6.04 11.95
CA PHE A 5 -15.02 6.92 12.65
C PHE A 5 -14.25 7.74 13.68
N ASP A 6 -14.17 9.05 13.43
CA ASP A 6 -13.65 10.07 14.34
C ASP A 6 -12.30 9.70 14.97
N LEU A 7 -11.40 9.18 14.12
CA LEU A 7 -10.11 8.61 14.51
C LEU A 7 -9.13 9.70 14.92
N CYS A 8 -8.68 9.66 16.17
CA CYS A 8 -7.53 10.44 16.64
C CYS A 8 -6.39 9.51 17.04
N PHE A 9 -5.16 9.92 16.73
CA PHE A 9 -3.98 9.19 17.15
C PHE A 9 -2.79 10.12 17.47
N SER A 10 -2.17 9.84 18.60
CA SER A 10 -0.87 10.38 19.00
C SER A 10 -0.06 9.27 19.68
N TYR A 11 1.25 9.25 19.50
CA TYR A 11 2.16 8.32 20.22
C TYR A 11 2.27 8.65 21.71
N THR A 12 1.88 9.86 22.12
CA THR A 12 1.87 10.30 23.52
C THR A 12 0.50 10.19 24.17
N GLU A 13 -0.51 9.70 23.41
CA GLU A 13 -1.92 9.65 23.79
C GLU A 13 -2.59 11.02 24.03
N GLU A 14 -1.83 12.12 23.89
CA GLU A 14 -2.26 13.50 24.06
C GLU A 14 -2.03 14.35 22.80
N PRO A 15 -2.73 15.49 22.64
CA PRO A 15 -2.46 16.43 21.54
C PRO A 15 -1.01 16.97 21.60
N PRO A 16 -0.42 17.35 20.45
CA PRO A 16 -1.05 17.37 19.12
C PRO A 16 -1.20 15.96 18.52
N TYR A 17 -2.36 15.73 17.90
CA TYR A 17 -2.62 14.45 17.21
C TYR A 17 -1.93 14.40 15.84
N LEU A 18 -1.33 13.25 15.53
CA LEU A 18 -0.78 12.93 14.21
C LEU A 18 -1.89 12.67 13.17
N LEU A 19 -3.00 12.09 13.63
CA LEU A 19 -4.26 11.97 12.90
C LEU A 19 -5.33 12.58 13.81
N ASN A 20 -6.12 13.50 13.27
CA ASN A 20 -7.03 14.31 14.06
C ASN A 20 -8.46 14.26 13.48
N HIS A 21 -9.38 13.57 14.19
CA HIS A 21 -10.80 13.41 13.83
C HIS A 21 -11.02 12.85 12.41
N LEU A 22 -10.18 11.90 11.96
CA LEU A 22 -10.26 11.32 10.62
C LEU A 22 -11.50 10.41 10.51
N SER A 23 -12.35 10.68 9.52
CA SER A 23 -13.49 9.84 9.18
C SER A 23 -13.49 9.54 7.69
N LEU A 24 -13.59 8.24 7.32
CA LEU A 24 -13.45 7.78 5.96
C LEU A 24 -14.15 6.43 5.78
N ASP A 25 -14.85 6.28 4.65
CA ASP A 25 -15.37 4.99 4.20
C ASP A 25 -14.69 4.58 2.89
N ILE A 26 -14.05 3.41 2.89
CA ILE A 26 -13.45 2.77 1.72
C ILE A 26 -14.32 1.59 1.32
N PRO A 27 -15.04 1.65 0.18
CA PRO A 27 -15.90 0.56 -0.26
C PRO A 27 -15.10 -0.66 -0.72
N ALA A 28 -15.75 -1.83 -0.78
CA ALA A 28 -15.16 -3.03 -1.35
C ALA A 28 -14.82 -2.81 -2.82
N GLY A 29 -13.67 -3.35 -3.27
CA GLY A 29 -13.18 -3.19 -4.64
C GLY A 29 -12.64 -1.81 -4.99
N ALA A 30 -12.51 -0.90 -4.03
CA ALA A 30 -11.90 0.40 -4.24
C ALA A 30 -10.37 0.33 -4.19
N TYR A 31 -9.69 1.21 -4.93
CA TYR A 31 -8.26 1.47 -4.80
C TYR A 31 -8.09 2.86 -4.17
N TRP A 32 -7.53 2.94 -2.98
CA TRP A 32 -7.28 4.20 -2.28
C TRP A 32 -5.79 4.46 -2.10
N SER A 33 -5.36 5.64 -2.51
CA SER A 33 -4.00 6.11 -2.24
C SER A 33 -3.97 7.00 -1.01
N VAL A 34 -2.98 6.78 -0.15
CA VAL A 34 -2.67 7.62 1.01
C VAL A 34 -1.43 8.42 0.69
N VAL A 35 -1.56 9.72 0.63
CA VAL A 35 -0.50 10.65 0.19
C VAL A 35 -0.19 11.69 1.27
N GLY A 36 0.92 12.41 1.10
CA GLY A 36 1.36 13.48 2.01
C GLY A 36 2.87 13.45 2.22
N PRO A 37 3.44 14.46 2.87
CA PRO A 37 4.88 14.57 3.10
C PRO A 37 5.42 13.46 4.02
N ASN A 38 6.74 13.31 4.05
CA ASN A 38 7.40 12.40 4.97
C ASN A 38 7.13 12.83 6.42
N GLY A 39 6.81 11.84 7.28
CA GLY A 39 6.46 12.11 8.68
C GLY A 39 4.99 12.52 8.92
N ALA A 40 4.17 12.69 7.88
CA ALA A 40 2.76 13.09 8.00
C ALA A 40 1.84 12.08 8.72
N GLY A 41 2.31 10.83 8.91
CA GLY A 41 1.51 9.80 9.58
C GLY A 41 0.96 8.72 8.66
N LYS A 42 1.35 8.67 7.37
CA LYS A 42 0.87 7.67 6.40
C LYS A 42 1.10 6.22 6.87
N SER A 43 2.34 5.87 7.24
CA SER A 43 2.64 4.51 7.76
C SER A 43 1.99 4.26 9.13
N THR A 44 1.73 5.31 9.91
CA THR A 44 0.96 5.21 11.16
C THR A 44 -0.50 4.88 10.86
N PHE A 45 -1.09 5.54 9.87
CA PHE A 45 -2.44 5.23 9.38
C PHE A 45 -2.55 3.76 8.95
N ILE A 46 -1.57 3.26 8.16
CA ILE A 46 -1.52 1.84 7.79
C ILE A 46 -1.45 0.92 9.02
N LYS A 47 -0.59 1.23 9.99
CA LYS A 47 -0.48 0.41 11.22
C LYS A 47 -1.77 0.39 12.04
N LEU A 48 -2.49 1.50 12.08
CA LEU A 48 -3.81 1.58 12.71
C LEU A 48 -4.84 0.76 11.91
N ALA A 49 -4.87 0.88 10.58
CA ALA A 49 -5.74 0.09 9.71
C ALA A 49 -5.47 -1.41 9.81
N LEU A 50 -4.22 -1.82 10.06
CA LEU A 50 -3.85 -3.22 10.27
C LEU A 50 -4.08 -3.71 11.72
N GLY A 51 -4.54 -2.85 12.63
CA GLY A 51 -4.69 -3.17 14.05
C GLY A 51 -3.37 -3.37 14.81
N LEU A 52 -2.24 -2.95 14.22
CA LEU A 52 -0.90 -2.99 14.85
C LEU A 52 -0.71 -1.86 15.86
N LEU A 53 -1.50 -0.80 15.74
CA LEU A 53 -1.61 0.29 16.72
C LEU A 53 -3.08 0.43 17.12
N LYS A 54 -3.31 0.93 18.33
CA LYS A 54 -4.64 1.28 18.81
C LYS A 54 -4.83 2.79 18.65
N PRO A 55 -6.01 3.27 18.18
CA PRO A 55 -6.30 4.69 18.15
C PRO A 55 -6.38 5.26 19.57
N THR A 56 -6.02 6.55 19.73
CA THR A 56 -6.21 7.30 20.97
C THR A 56 -7.73 7.50 21.24
N SER A 57 -8.49 7.80 20.17
CA SER A 57 -9.96 7.81 20.20
C SER A 57 -10.52 7.44 18.83
N GLY A 58 -11.85 7.23 18.77
CA GLY A 58 -12.50 6.75 17.56
C GLY A 58 -12.31 5.25 17.34
N ARG A 59 -12.64 4.77 16.13
CA ARG A 59 -12.51 3.36 15.79
C ARG A 59 -12.31 3.13 14.29
N ILE A 60 -11.76 1.95 13.97
CA ILE A 60 -11.64 1.43 12.60
C ILE A 60 -12.37 0.09 12.55
N GLU A 61 -13.25 -0.07 11.59
CA GLU A 61 -13.99 -1.30 11.31
C GLU A 61 -13.59 -1.84 9.94
N ILE A 62 -13.18 -3.11 9.89
CA ILE A 62 -12.76 -3.77 8.64
C ILE A 62 -13.68 -4.97 8.42
N SER A 63 -14.45 -4.92 7.33
CA SER A 63 -15.32 -6.02 6.89
C SER A 63 -14.66 -6.75 5.72
N ALA A 64 -13.46 -7.29 5.95
CA ALA A 64 -12.70 -8.10 5.01
C ALA A 64 -12.67 -9.55 5.46
N GLN A 65 -12.65 -10.53 4.52
CA GLN A 65 -12.43 -11.95 4.83
C GLN A 65 -10.98 -12.16 5.28
N GLY A 66 -10.04 -11.41 4.70
CA GLY A 66 -8.65 -11.40 5.07
C GLY A 66 -7.95 -10.12 4.64
N VAL A 67 -6.88 -9.78 5.38
CA VAL A 67 -6.05 -8.62 5.10
C VAL A 67 -4.64 -9.07 4.76
N GLY A 68 -4.18 -8.72 3.56
CA GLY A 68 -2.79 -8.87 3.12
C GLY A 68 -2.02 -7.58 3.36
N TYR A 69 -0.77 -7.69 3.79
CA TYR A 69 0.10 -6.54 3.98
C TYR A 69 1.42 -6.70 3.24
N VAL A 70 1.77 -5.67 2.47
CA VAL A 70 3.04 -5.54 1.75
C VAL A 70 3.81 -4.38 2.38
N PRO A 71 4.82 -4.64 3.21
CA PRO A 71 5.63 -3.59 3.82
C PRO A 71 6.55 -2.94 2.79
N GLN A 72 6.97 -1.71 3.08
CA GLN A 72 8.06 -1.06 2.35
C GLN A 72 9.31 -1.95 2.37
N MET A 73 9.90 -2.19 1.20
CA MET A 73 11.15 -2.93 1.11
C MET A 73 12.30 -2.09 1.68
N SER A 74 12.69 -2.38 2.90
CA SER A 74 13.96 -1.91 3.46
C SER A 74 15.12 -2.68 2.86
N ALA A 75 16.25 -2.01 2.62
CA ALA A 75 17.46 -2.57 1.99
C ALA A 75 17.97 -3.92 2.59
N PRO A 76 18.99 -4.55 2.04
CA PRO A 76 19.19 -5.93 1.64
C PRO A 76 19.37 -7.00 2.73
N ALA A 77 18.82 -6.88 3.92
CA ALA A 77 18.95 -7.93 4.94
C ALA A 77 18.33 -9.30 4.52
N ALA A 78 17.32 -9.26 3.63
CA ALA A 78 16.71 -10.49 3.10
C ALA A 78 17.51 -11.12 1.94
N ALA A 79 18.44 -10.40 1.32
CA ALA A 79 19.21 -10.88 0.17
C ALA A 79 20.30 -11.90 0.54
N SER A 80 20.67 -12.00 1.81
CA SER A 80 21.73 -12.91 2.28
C SER A 80 21.21 -14.27 2.79
N PHE A 81 19.91 -14.46 2.90
CA PHE A 81 19.35 -15.73 3.35
C PHE A 81 18.99 -16.59 2.14
N PRO A 82 19.53 -17.85 2.02
CA PRO A 82 19.30 -18.72 0.87
C PRO A 82 17.89 -19.35 0.93
N ILE A 83 16.86 -18.53 0.71
CA ILE A 83 15.46 -18.93 0.67
C ILE A 83 14.90 -18.68 -0.73
N THR A 84 14.17 -19.63 -1.28
CA THR A 84 13.51 -19.51 -2.58
C THR A 84 12.20 -18.73 -2.49
N ALA A 85 11.70 -18.27 -3.64
CA ALA A 85 10.38 -17.60 -3.71
C ALA A 85 9.26 -18.48 -3.12
N GLU A 86 9.26 -19.78 -3.42
CA GLU A 86 8.30 -20.73 -2.86
C GLU A 86 8.41 -20.83 -1.35
N GLU A 87 9.62 -20.93 -0.80
CA GLU A 87 9.83 -21.05 0.65
C GLU A 87 9.39 -19.78 1.40
N VAL A 88 9.56 -18.60 0.79
CA VAL A 88 8.99 -17.35 1.34
C VAL A 88 7.48 -17.48 1.47
N LEU A 89 6.81 -17.94 0.43
CA LEU A 89 5.35 -18.11 0.45
C LEU A 89 4.91 -19.25 1.37
N ASP A 90 5.60 -20.39 1.38
CA ASP A 90 5.26 -21.55 2.19
C ASP A 90 5.43 -21.26 3.70
N SER A 91 6.46 -20.49 4.08
CA SER A 91 6.64 -20.07 5.46
C SER A 91 5.45 -19.23 5.95
N TRP A 92 5.00 -18.29 5.12
CA TRP A 92 3.83 -17.46 5.42
C TRP A 92 2.53 -18.27 5.44
N ARG A 93 2.34 -19.16 4.45
CA ARG A 93 1.20 -20.08 4.38
C ARG A 93 1.05 -20.90 5.67
N ARG A 94 2.16 -21.48 6.14
CA ARG A 94 2.18 -22.28 7.39
C ARG A 94 1.85 -21.42 8.62
N MET A 95 2.45 -20.23 8.71
CA MET A 95 2.21 -19.31 9.83
C MET A 95 0.74 -18.89 9.90
N ARG A 96 0.08 -18.73 8.75
CA ARG A 96 -1.35 -18.40 8.66
C ARG A 96 -2.27 -19.60 8.79
N GLY A 97 -1.73 -20.82 8.94
CA GLY A 97 -2.52 -22.05 9.05
C GLY A 97 -3.24 -22.46 7.76
N ILE A 98 -2.84 -21.93 6.60
CA ILE A 98 -3.43 -22.26 5.30
C ILE A 98 -2.98 -23.66 4.91
N ARG A 99 -3.93 -24.60 4.77
CA ARG A 99 -3.62 -26.03 4.55
C ARG A 99 -3.26 -26.35 3.12
N SER A 100 -3.95 -25.74 2.13
CA SER A 100 -3.72 -26.03 0.72
C SER A 100 -2.36 -25.49 0.26
N LYS A 101 -1.58 -26.37 -0.38
CA LYS A 101 -0.35 -25.97 -1.09
C LYS A 101 -0.65 -25.31 -2.45
N ASP A 102 -1.80 -25.59 -3.04
CA ASP A 102 -2.24 -25.00 -4.31
C ASP A 102 -2.39 -23.47 -4.18
N SER A 103 -2.58 -22.97 -2.96
CA SER A 103 -2.59 -21.52 -2.70
C SER A 103 -1.28 -20.81 -3.12
N ILE A 104 -0.13 -21.50 -3.06
CA ILE A 104 1.16 -20.98 -3.53
C ILE A 104 1.17 -20.88 -5.04
N ASP A 105 0.66 -21.90 -5.74
CA ASP A 105 0.58 -21.92 -7.20
C ASP A 105 -0.34 -20.81 -7.72
N HIS A 106 -1.49 -20.62 -7.08
CA HIS A 106 -2.40 -19.53 -7.39
C HIS A 106 -1.75 -18.15 -7.12
N ALA A 107 -1.10 -17.97 -5.98
CA ALA A 107 -0.44 -16.72 -5.64
C ALA A 107 0.69 -16.37 -6.62
N LEU A 108 1.56 -17.32 -6.96
CA LEU A 108 2.63 -17.13 -7.94
C LEU A 108 2.08 -16.82 -9.34
N SER A 109 1.04 -17.54 -9.75
CA SER A 109 0.39 -17.33 -11.05
C SER A 109 -0.25 -15.94 -11.13
N SER A 110 -0.93 -15.49 -10.09
CA SER A 110 -1.60 -14.17 -10.03
C SER A 110 -0.64 -13.00 -10.19
N VAL A 111 0.64 -13.18 -9.84
CA VAL A 111 1.68 -12.15 -9.98
C VAL A 111 2.66 -12.42 -11.14
N GLY A 112 2.41 -13.45 -11.95
CA GLY A 112 3.26 -13.81 -13.10
C GLY A 112 4.65 -14.36 -12.71
N MET A 113 4.78 -14.98 -11.53
CA MET A 113 6.06 -15.45 -10.99
C MET A 113 6.20 -16.98 -10.90
N SER A 114 5.33 -17.74 -11.58
CA SER A 114 5.37 -19.21 -11.57
C SER A 114 6.73 -19.79 -12.01
N ALA A 115 7.37 -19.20 -13.02
CA ALA A 115 8.66 -19.63 -13.53
C ALA A 115 9.82 -19.39 -12.54
N ALA A 116 9.69 -18.41 -11.66
CA ALA A 116 10.71 -18.04 -10.66
C ALA A 116 10.52 -18.75 -9.32
N ARG A 117 9.62 -19.74 -9.23
CA ARG A 117 9.27 -20.46 -8.01
C ARG A 117 10.46 -20.91 -7.17
N HIS A 118 11.46 -21.51 -7.83
CA HIS A 118 12.64 -22.08 -7.18
C HIS A 118 13.86 -21.15 -7.23
N THR A 119 13.69 -19.92 -7.72
CA THR A 119 14.76 -18.91 -7.71
C THR A 119 14.96 -18.40 -6.28
N LEU A 120 16.21 -18.22 -5.87
CA LEU A 120 16.52 -17.62 -4.58
C LEU A 120 15.96 -16.19 -4.53
N PHE A 121 15.32 -15.84 -3.43
CA PHE A 121 14.72 -14.52 -3.24
C PHE A 121 15.76 -13.39 -3.39
N GLY A 122 17.00 -13.65 -2.98
CA GLY A 122 18.13 -12.73 -3.14
C GLY A 122 18.54 -12.49 -4.59
N ASP A 123 18.34 -13.47 -5.47
CA ASP A 123 18.72 -13.40 -6.89
C ASP A 123 17.62 -12.74 -7.76
N LEU A 124 16.44 -12.52 -7.22
CA LEU A 124 15.34 -11.83 -7.91
C LEU A 124 15.67 -10.34 -8.10
N SER A 125 15.19 -9.75 -9.21
CA SER A 125 15.19 -8.29 -9.37
C SER A 125 14.32 -7.60 -8.30
N GLY A 126 14.46 -6.28 -8.12
CA GLY A 126 13.61 -5.52 -7.20
C GLY A 126 12.12 -5.70 -7.48
N GLY A 127 11.70 -5.57 -8.75
CA GLY A 127 10.32 -5.78 -9.17
C GLY A 127 9.83 -7.22 -8.95
N GLN A 128 10.67 -8.22 -9.22
CA GLN A 128 10.35 -9.62 -8.95
C GLN A 128 10.18 -9.89 -7.46
N ARG A 129 11.07 -9.37 -6.62
CA ARG A 129 10.91 -9.46 -5.15
C ARG A 129 9.60 -8.82 -4.68
N GLN A 130 9.26 -7.64 -5.22
CA GLN A 130 8.01 -6.97 -4.90
C GLN A 130 6.79 -7.80 -5.29
N ARG A 131 6.81 -8.43 -6.48
CA ARG A 131 5.75 -9.37 -6.92
C ARG A 131 5.60 -10.56 -5.95
N ILE A 132 6.69 -11.13 -5.44
CA ILE A 132 6.63 -12.21 -4.44
C ILE A 132 6.02 -11.71 -3.12
N LEU A 133 6.31 -10.47 -2.69
CA LEU A 133 5.69 -9.89 -1.50
C LEU A 133 4.19 -9.64 -1.70
N ILE A 134 3.77 -9.24 -2.92
CA ILE A 134 2.35 -9.12 -3.28
C ILE A 134 1.70 -10.52 -3.30
N ALA A 135 2.36 -11.54 -3.90
CA ALA A 135 1.88 -12.92 -3.86
C ALA A 135 1.67 -13.43 -2.43
N ARG A 136 2.61 -13.09 -1.52
CA ARG A 136 2.48 -13.39 -0.10
C ARG A 136 1.25 -12.74 0.53
N ALA A 137 0.95 -11.49 0.17
CA ALA A 137 -0.22 -10.77 0.65
C ALA A 137 -1.54 -11.33 0.10
N LEU A 138 -1.51 -12.00 -1.06
CA LEU A 138 -2.66 -12.68 -1.65
C LEU A 138 -2.95 -14.06 -1.01
N LEU A 139 -1.99 -14.65 -0.28
CA LEU A 139 -2.20 -15.96 0.35
C LEU A 139 -3.35 -15.91 1.37
N GLY A 140 -4.31 -16.83 1.24
CA GLY A 140 -5.44 -16.97 2.14
C GLY A 140 -6.68 -16.17 1.74
N ASP A 141 -6.86 -15.94 0.44
CA ASP A 141 -8.05 -15.29 -0.16
C ASP A 141 -8.34 -13.91 0.47
N ASN A 142 -7.27 -13.13 0.67
CA ASN A 142 -7.40 -11.77 1.19
C ASN A 142 -8.09 -10.88 0.15
N ASP A 143 -9.17 -10.24 0.55
CA ASP A 143 -9.96 -9.31 -0.28
C ASP A 143 -9.62 -7.83 0.00
N LEU A 144 -8.74 -7.58 0.99
CA LEU A 144 -8.11 -6.29 1.26
C LEU A 144 -6.59 -6.44 1.25
N ILE A 145 -5.90 -5.62 0.45
CA ILE A 145 -4.43 -5.52 0.43
C ILE A 145 -4.02 -4.11 0.82
N VAL A 146 -3.13 -4.03 1.81
CA VAL A 146 -2.53 -2.78 2.26
C VAL A 146 -1.06 -2.78 1.86
N LEU A 147 -0.61 -1.73 1.16
CA LEU A 147 0.76 -1.60 0.67
C LEU A 147 1.41 -0.33 1.22
N ASP A 148 2.64 -0.47 1.69
CA ASP A 148 3.45 0.66 2.13
C ASP A 148 4.55 0.92 1.09
N GLU A 149 4.35 1.94 0.24
CA GLU A 149 5.25 2.36 -0.84
C GLU A 149 5.67 1.21 -1.78
N PRO A 150 4.72 0.59 -2.52
CA PRO A 150 4.98 -0.64 -3.27
C PRO A 150 5.98 -0.51 -4.41
N SER A 151 6.29 0.70 -4.87
CA SER A 151 7.18 0.95 -6.00
C SER A 151 8.53 1.56 -5.63
N THR A 152 8.78 1.78 -4.34
CA THR A 152 10.04 2.40 -3.87
C THR A 152 11.24 1.54 -4.22
N GLY A 153 12.28 2.17 -4.79
CA GLY A 153 13.52 1.50 -5.19
C GLY A 153 13.44 0.73 -6.52
N LEU A 154 12.33 0.80 -7.25
CA LEU A 154 12.18 0.22 -8.58
C LEU A 154 12.52 1.25 -9.68
N ASP A 155 13.05 0.76 -10.80
CA ASP A 155 13.15 1.54 -12.02
C ASP A 155 11.75 1.81 -12.62
N ARG A 156 11.69 2.61 -13.68
CA ARG A 156 10.41 3.00 -14.28
C ARG A 156 9.62 1.78 -14.78
N ALA A 157 10.27 0.87 -15.49
CA ALA A 157 9.62 -0.32 -16.03
C ALA A 157 9.07 -1.21 -14.90
N GLY A 158 9.86 -1.44 -13.85
CA GLY A 158 9.42 -2.21 -12.68
C GLY A 158 8.25 -1.57 -11.94
N ARG A 159 8.21 -0.23 -11.84
CA ARG A 159 7.06 0.48 -11.27
C ARG A 159 5.79 0.29 -12.10
N ASP A 160 5.88 0.50 -13.41
CA ASP A 160 4.74 0.33 -14.32
C ASP A 160 4.16 -1.08 -14.22
N GLU A 161 5.02 -2.11 -14.20
CA GLU A 161 4.62 -3.50 -14.03
C GLU A 161 3.91 -3.78 -12.70
N ILE A 162 4.35 -3.17 -11.60
CA ILE A 162 3.68 -3.32 -10.29
C ILE A 162 2.30 -2.67 -10.31
N TYR A 163 2.17 -1.46 -10.86
CA TYR A 163 0.87 -0.78 -10.92
C TYR A 163 -0.12 -1.46 -11.87
N ASP A 164 0.35 -1.99 -12.99
CA ASP A 164 -0.48 -2.81 -13.88
C ASP A 164 -0.98 -4.07 -13.16
N LEU A 165 -0.12 -4.74 -12.39
CA LEU A 165 -0.49 -5.88 -11.55
C LEU A 165 -1.54 -5.49 -10.50
N LEU A 166 -1.32 -4.40 -9.74
CA LEU A 166 -2.26 -3.95 -8.71
C LEU A 166 -3.61 -3.55 -9.32
N THR A 167 -3.60 -2.86 -10.46
CA THR A 167 -4.80 -2.49 -11.21
C THR A 167 -5.55 -3.75 -11.68
N HIS A 168 -4.81 -4.76 -12.17
CA HIS A 168 -5.40 -6.03 -12.57
C HIS A 168 -6.07 -6.74 -11.38
N LEU A 169 -5.41 -6.84 -10.24
CA LEU A 169 -5.95 -7.43 -9.01
C LEU A 169 -7.21 -6.69 -8.54
N ASN A 170 -7.19 -5.37 -8.59
CA ASN A 170 -8.34 -4.56 -8.22
C ASN A 170 -9.53 -4.77 -9.18
N HIS A 171 -9.32 -4.58 -10.50
CA HIS A 171 -10.41 -4.59 -11.48
C HIS A 171 -10.93 -5.97 -11.81
N LYS A 172 -10.07 -7.02 -11.83
CA LYS A 172 -10.45 -8.37 -12.24
C LYS A 172 -10.85 -9.27 -11.08
N HIS A 173 -10.22 -9.08 -9.93
CA HIS A 173 -10.49 -9.90 -8.74
C HIS A 173 -11.32 -9.16 -7.68
N GLY A 174 -11.62 -7.88 -7.89
CA GLY A 174 -12.38 -7.07 -6.92
C GLY A 174 -11.62 -6.82 -5.62
N THR A 175 -10.31 -7.00 -5.61
CA THR A 175 -9.47 -6.78 -4.43
C THR A 175 -9.49 -5.31 -4.03
N THR A 176 -9.80 -5.03 -2.78
CA THR A 176 -9.68 -3.67 -2.22
C THR A 176 -8.22 -3.36 -1.95
N ILE A 177 -7.77 -2.19 -2.36
CA ILE A 177 -6.37 -1.78 -2.21
C ILE A 177 -6.28 -0.46 -1.45
N ILE A 178 -5.40 -0.42 -0.44
CA ILE A 178 -4.98 0.80 0.23
C ILE A 178 -3.46 0.88 0.09
N ALA A 179 -2.95 1.89 -0.60
CA ALA A 179 -1.52 2.05 -0.85
C ALA A 179 -1.02 3.41 -0.36
N VAL A 180 0.08 3.43 0.41
CA VAL A 180 0.85 4.66 0.61
C VAL A 180 1.62 4.93 -0.65
N GLU A 181 1.48 6.13 -1.19
CA GLU A 181 2.04 6.49 -2.49
C GLU A 181 2.84 7.78 -2.45
N HIS A 182 3.94 7.78 -3.20
CA HIS A 182 4.72 8.97 -3.54
C HIS A 182 4.73 9.23 -5.05
N ASN A 183 4.28 8.25 -5.84
CA ASN A 183 4.20 8.36 -7.28
C ASN A 183 2.84 8.95 -7.69
N LEU A 184 2.81 10.24 -8.02
CA LEU A 184 1.60 10.95 -8.41
C LEU A 184 0.93 10.35 -9.67
N GLU A 185 1.71 9.86 -10.63
CA GLU A 185 1.17 9.21 -11.84
C GLU A 185 0.34 7.97 -11.48
N ALA A 186 0.83 7.17 -10.53
CA ALA A 186 0.09 6.01 -10.02
C ALA A 186 -1.19 6.43 -9.26
N VAL A 187 -1.11 7.49 -8.45
CA VAL A 187 -2.29 8.04 -7.75
C VAL A 187 -3.37 8.41 -8.75
N TYR A 188 -3.01 9.12 -9.82
CA TYR A 188 -4.00 9.57 -10.81
C TYR A 188 -4.58 8.43 -11.66
N LYS A 189 -3.75 7.44 -12.01
CA LYS A 189 -4.14 6.34 -12.90
C LYS A 189 -4.90 5.21 -12.19
N CYS A 190 -4.49 4.88 -10.97
CA CYS A 190 -4.95 3.65 -10.31
C CYS A 190 -6.02 3.89 -9.25
N SER A 191 -6.06 5.09 -8.63
CA SER A 191 -6.92 5.31 -7.47
C SER A 191 -8.37 5.63 -7.85
N SER A 192 -9.29 5.19 -7.01
CA SER A 192 -10.68 5.64 -6.98
C SER A 192 -10.93 6.74 -5.94
N GLY A 193 -10.00 6.91 -4.99
CA GLY A 193 -10.01 7.96 -3.98
C GLY A 193 -8.62 8.21 -3.41
N VAL A 194 -8.39 9.41 -2.90
CA VAL A 194 -7.12 9.85 -2.32
C VAL A 194 -7.37 10.38 -0.91
N LEU A 195 -6.66 9.83 0.05
CA LEU A 195 -6.55 10.37 1.40
C LEU A 195 -5.23 11.13 1.51
N GLU A 196 -5.29 12.43 1.61
CA GLU A 196 -4.14 13.27 1.88
C GLU A 196 -4.02 13.52 3.39
N ILE A 197 -2.81 13.33 3.92
CA ILE A 197 -2.50 13.56 5.34
C ILE A 197 -1.33 14.54 5.40
N GLU A 198 -1.52 15.66 6.10
CA GLU A 198 -0.51 16.67 6.30
C GLU A 198 -0.71 17.43 7.62
N ASN A 199 0.36 17.56 8.43
CA ASN A 199 0.35 18.34 9.67
C ASN A 199 -0.81 18.04 10.64
N GLY A 200 -1.20 16.75 10.76
CA GLY A 200 -2.33 16.32 11.59
C GLY A 200 -3.71 16.62 10.98
N GLN A 201 -3.75 17.26 9.83
CA GLN A 201 -4.97 17.47 9.04
C GLN A 201 -5.07 16.38 7.95
N TRP A 202 -6.28 16.21 7.42
CA TRP A 202 -6.54 15.29 6.33
C TRP A 202 -7.58 15.87 5.37
N ALA A 203 -7.51 15.43 4.14
CA ALA A 203 -8.47 15.77 3.10
C ALA A 203 -8.73 14.55 2.21
N LEU A 204 -9.95 14.47 1.69
CA LEU A 204 -10.37 13.44 0.73
C LEU A 204 -10.54 14.10 -0.63
N HIS A 205 -9.97 13.47 -1.65
CA HIS A 205 -10.04 13.98 -3.01
C HIS A 205 -10.47 12.88 -3.99
N ALA A 206 -11.20 13.27 -5.03
CA ALA A 206 -11.20 12.48 -6.25
C ALA A 206 -9.83 12.61 -6.94
N PRO A 207 -9.29 11.53 -7.58
CA PRO A 207 -7.95 11.59 -8.20
C PRO A 207 -7.75 12.75 -9.17
N ALA A 208 -8.78 13.08 -9.99
CA ALA A 208 -8.72 14.19 -10.93
C ALA A 208 -8.71 15.58 -10.25
N GLU A 209 -9.34 15.71 -9.09
CA GLU A 209 -9.30 16.95 -8.28
C GLU A 209 -7.94 17.12 -7.63
N TYR A 210 -7.40 16.04 -7.08
CA TYR A 210 -6.05 16.02 -6.50
C TYR A 210 -5.01 16.39 -7.55
N GLN A 211 -5.09 15.82 -8.74
CA GLN A 211 -4.18 16.15 -9.86
C GLN A 211 -4.21 17.65 -10.20
N LYS A 212 -5.39 18.22 -10.38
CA LYS A 212 -5.54 19.66 -10.69
C LYS A 212 -4.96 20.55 -9.59
N ARG A 213 -5.13 20.15 -8.33
CA ARG A 213 -4.59 20.91 -7.19
C ARG A 213 -3.05 20.91 -7.23
N ILE A 214 -2.42 19.74 -7.38
CA ILE A 214 -0.95 19.62 -7.44
C ILE A 214 -0.39 20.40 -8.64
N GLU A 215 -0.98 20.28 -9.83
CA GLU A 215 -0.56 21.03 -11.01
C GLU A 215 -0.66 22.58 -10.81
N THR A 216 -1.66 23.02 -10.04
CA THR A 216 -1.83 24.44 -9.72
C THR A 216 -0.78 24.92 -8.74
N GLU A 217 -0.47 24.14 -7.72
CA GLU A 217 0.56 24.44 -6.73
C GLU A 217 1.97 24.50 -7.38
N GLU A 218 2.28 23.54 -8.25
CA GLU A 218 3.54 23.52 -9.00
C GLU A 218 3.70 24.75 -9.90
N ARG A 219 2.65 25.16 -10.61
CA ARG A 219 2.67 26.38 -11.44
C ARG A 219 2.87 27.64 -10.61
N ALA A 220 2.21 27.75 -9.47
CA ALA A 220 2.36 28.87 -8.57
C ALA A 220 3.80 28.97 -8.02
N TYR A 221 4.38 27.83 -7.67
CA TYR A 221 5.77 27.76 -7.20
C TYR A 221 6.76 28.22 -8.27
N VAL A 222 6.66 27.72 -9.50
CA VAL A 222 7.52 28.11 -10.63
C VAL A 222 7.38 29.60 -10.96
N SER A 223 6.15 30.15 -10.87
CA SER A 223 5.92 31.58 -11.11
C SER A 223 6.58 32.48 -10.05
N SER A 224 6.55 32.05 -8.77
CA SER A 224 7.18 32.81 -7.68
C SER A 224 8.71 32.81 -7.74
N GLU A 225 9.34 31.75 -8.23
CA GLU A 225 10.79 31.71 -8.43
C GLU A 225 11.23 32.60 -9.61
N ALA A 226 10.40 32.70 -10.66
CA ALA A 226 10.70 33.55 -11.83
C ALA A 226 10.62 35.06 -11.54
N GLU A 227 9.88 35.48 -10.49
CA GLU A 227 9.80 36.87 -10.06
C GLU A 227 10.96 37.31 -9.13
N HIS A 228 11.78 36.36 -8.66
CA HIS A 228 12.90 36.62 -7.74
C HIS A 228 14.27 36.55 -8.42
N VAL A 229 14.35 36.41 -9.74
CA VAL A 229 15.54 36.46 -10.60
C VAL A 229 15.56 37.74 -11.42
#